data_44ab80b2c99c71816cbf6c59dea98cab
#
_entry.id   44ab80b2c99c71816cbf6c59dea98cab
#
_cell.length_a   1.000
_cell.length_b   1.000
_cell.length_c   1.000
_cell.angle_alpha   90.00
_cell.angle_beta   90.00
_cell.angle_gamma   90.00
#
_symmetry.space_group_name_H-M   'P 1'
#
loop_
_entity.id
_entity.type
_entity.pdbx_description
1 polymer ?
#
loop_
_entity_poly.entity_id
_entity_poly.type
_entity_poly.pdbx_seq_one_letter_code
_entity_poly.pdbx_strand_id
1 'polypeptide(L)'
;MAVMGLGHFGYFVKDIEVMKDFWGNFMGMTLTKSSEGAAFYSADPTGVDHEIAIMQGRPEADDAHLIQQISLRVESLDDVRDFKRRAIEKGYAIDRLVTHASAIGFYFRDPEGNRVETFWLTGLPSWAMIGVPINIDRPDDEVMADVRHVWEVCKNVEMGVTPEGELKEAIRKLREGQPVASATTS
;
A
#
# COMPACT_ATOMS: atom_id res chain seq x y z
N MET A 1 27.51 13.55 4.63
CA MET A 1 26.21 13.44 5.36
C MET A 1 25.20 12.84 4.41
N ALA A 2 24.38 11.92 4.87
CA ALA A 2 23.36 11.26 4.06
C ALA A 2 21.97 11.46 4.70
N VAL A 3 20.89 11.43 3.89
CA VAL A 3 19.53 11.37 4.38
C VAL A 3 19.32 10.06 5.13
N MET A 4 18.74 10.11 6.32
CA MET A 4 18.54 8.93 7.18
C MET A 4 17.20 8.23 6.94
N GLY A 5 16.23 8.94 6.35
CA GLY A 5 14.90 8.40 6.08
C GLY A 5 13.86 9.50 5.88
N LEU A 6 12.61 9.10 5.62
CA LEU A 6 11.46 10.01 5.60
C LEU A 6 11.08 10.35 7.05
N GLY A 7 11.04 11.64 7.39
CA GLY A 7 10.58 12.09 8.71
C GLY A 7 9.05 12.09 8.79
N HIS A 8 8.40 12.87 7.94
CA HIS A 8 6.95 12.96 7.82
C HIS A 8 6.54 13.36 6.40
N PHE A 9 5.27 13.17 6.08
CA PHE A 9 4.65 13.58 4.83
C PHE A 9 3.47 14.52 5.09
N GLY A 10 3.44 15.66 4.40
CA GLY A 10 2.35 16.64 4.54
C GLY A 10 1.67 16.93 3.19
N TYR A 11 0.33 17.13 3.22
CA TYR A 11 -0.42 17.48 2.02
C TYR A 11 -1.67 18.32 2.33
N PHE A 12 -2.16 19.03 1.31
CA PHE A 12 -3.36 19.83 1.43
C PHE A 12 -4.63 19.00 1.21
N VAL A 13 -5.66 19.28 2.01
CA VAL A 13 -6.97 18.65 1.97
C VAL A 13 -8.06 19.71 1.69
N LYS A 14 -9.18 19.28 1.11
CA LYS A 14 -10.36 20.12 0.85
C LYS A 14 -11.18 20.30 2.12
N ASP A 15 -11.46 19.19 2.82
CA ASP A 15 -12.26 19.17 4.04
C ASP A 15 -11.46 18.56 5.19
N ILE A 16 -10.99 19.43 6.08
CA ILE A 16 -10.13 19.01 7.20
C ILE A 16 -10.85 18.08 8.17
N GLU A 17 -12.17 18.25 8.39
CA GLU A 17 -12.90 17.43 9.35
C GLU A 17 -13.16 16.01 8.79
N VAL A 18 -13.49 15.90 7.51
CA VAL A 18 -13.60 14.59 6.82
C VAL A 18 -12.27 13.84 6.87
N MET A 19 -11.15 14.54 6.65
CA MET A 19 -9.83 13.92 6.64
C MET A 19 -9.29 13.66 8.06
N LYS A 20 -9.74 14.39 9.07
CA LYS A 20 -9.51 14.04 10.48
C LYS A 20 -10.22 12.73 10.86
N ASP A 21 -11.47 12.54 10.45
CA ASP A 21 -12.19 11.28 10.66
C ASP A 21 -11.47 10.12 9.94
N PHE A 22 -11.03 10.34 8.70
CA PHE A 22 -10.29 9.34 7.95
C PHE A 22 -9.00 8.91 8.65
N TRP A 23 -8.09 9.84 8.97
CA TRP A 23 -6.80 9.49 9.59
C TRP A 23 -6.93 9.00 11.03
N GLY A 24 -7.80 9.62 11.83
CA GLY A 24 -8.01 9.25 13.23
C GLY A 24 -8.86 7.99 13.39
N ASN A 25 -10.08 8.00 12.92
CA ASN A 25 -11.03 6.93 13.19
C ASN A 25 -10.91 5.74 12.22
N PHE A 26 -10.74 6.00 10.92
CA PHE A 26 -10.63 4.92 9.94
C PHE A 26 -9.24 4.29 9.92
N MET A 27 -8.17 5.10 9.79
CA MET A 27 -6.79 4.61 9.76
C MET A 27 -6.27 4.23 11.16
N GLY A 28 -6.89 4.73 12.23
CA GLY A 28 -6.52 4.42 13.61
C GLY A 28 -5.25 5.12 14.09
N MET A 29 -4.81 6.19 13.42
CA MET A 29 -3.65 6.96 13.84
C MET A 29 -4.00 7.92 14.97
N THR A 30 -3.04 8.15 15.87
CA THR A 30 -3.22 9.08 17.00
C THR A 30 -3.04 10.51 16.53
N LEU A 31 -4.03 11.36 16.78
CA LEU A 31 -3.93 12.81 16.61
C LEU A 31 -2.96 13.37 17.66
N THR A 32 -1.80 13.86 17.24
CA THR A 32 -0.78 14.42 18.13
C THR A 32 -0.92 15.93 18.32
N LYS A 33 -1.34 16.65 17.27
CA LYS A 33 -1.55 18.10 17.27
C LYS A 33 -2.66 18.48 16.30
N SER A 34 -3.39 19.55 16.60
CA SER A 34 -4.35 20.13 15.66
C SER A 34 -4.55 21.62 15.87
N SER A 35 -5.00 22.28 14.82
CA SER A 35 -5.53 23.64 14.79
C SER A 35 -6.80 23.69 13.94
N GLU A 36 -7.38 24.88 13.73
CA GLU A 36 -8.55 25.04 12.87
C GLU A 36 -8.33 24.51 11.45
N GLY A 37 -7.13 24.69 10.88
CA GLY A 37 -6.82 24.29 9.51
C GLY A 37 -5.71 23.25 9.37
N ALA A 38 -5.29 22.57 10.43
CA ALA A 38 -4.23 21.55 10.34
C ALA A 38 -4.42 20.45 11.38
N ALA A 39 -3.98 19.23 11.04
CA ALA A 39 -3.91 18.10 11.96
C ALA A 39 -2.68 17.23 11.65
N PHE A 40 -2.12 16.63 12.71
CA PHE A 40 -0.89 15.85 12.68
C PHE A 40 -1.13 14.51 13.35
N TYR A 41 -0.72 13.42 12.71
CA TYR A 41 -1.02 12.06 13.11
C TYR A 41 0.24 11.21 13.22
N SER A 42 0.27 10.33 14.21
CA SER A 42 1.31 9.32 14.39
C SER A 42 0.74 7.94 14.65
N ALA A 43 1.37 6.92 14.07
CA ALA A 43 1.12 5.51 14.40
C ALA A 43 1.80 5.12 15.73
N ASP A 44 2.92 5.77 16.07
CA ASP A 44 3.63 5.61 17.35
C ASP A 44 3.90 6.97 18.01
N PRO A 45 2.93 7.58 18.71
CA PRO A 45 3.08 8.91 19.28
C PRO A 45 4.08 8.99 20.44
N THR A 46 4.62 7.86 20.89
CA THR A 46 5.68 7.82 21.90
C THR A 46 7.07 7.94 21.30
N GLY A 47 7.25 7.45 20.08
CA GLY A 47 8.52 7.46 19.35
C GLY A 47 8.60 8.52 18.27
N VAL A 48 7.48 8.86 17.64
CA VAL A 48 7.40 9.76 16.47
C VAL A 48 6.35 10.85 16.72
N ASP A 49 6.79 12.11 16.66
CA ASP A 49 5.89 13.26 16.86
C ASP A 49 4.72 13.25 15.88
N HIS A 50 4.96 13.04 14.59
CA HIS A 50 3.96 12.81 13.57
C HIS A 50 4.61 12.22 12.30
N GLU A 51 3.83 11.45 11.56
CA GLU A 51 4.19 10.86 10.27
C GLU A 51 3.36 11.44 9.14
N ILE A 52 2.12 11.84 9.45
CA ILE A 52 1.18 12.48 8.51
C ILE A 52 0.81 13.86 9.03
N ALA A 53 0.88 14.86 8.14
CA ALA A 53 0.36 16.21 8.36
C ALA A 53 -0.67 16.53 7.28
N ILE A 54 -1.87 16.95 7.68
CA ILE A 54 -2.90 17.44 6.76
C ILE A 54 -3.20 18.91 7.02
N MET A 55 -3.39 19.66 5.95
CA MET A 55 -3.64 21.11 6.01
C MET A 55 -4.78 21.48 5.08
N GLN A 56 -5.73 22.28 5.58
CA GLN A 56 -6.80 22.87 4.75
C GLN A 56 -6.20 23.70 3.63
N GLY A 57 -6.81 23.68 2.45
CA GLY A 57 -6.42 24.56 1.35
C GLY A 57 -6.03 23.86 0.06
N ARG A 58 -6.46 22.62 -0.16
CA ARG A 58 -6.31 21.94 -1.45
C ARG A 58 -7.02 22.77 -2.54
N PRO A 59 -6.35 23.11 -3.66
CA PRO A 59 -6.99 23.76 -4.79
C PRO A 59 -8.15 22.93 -5.34
N GLU A 60 -9.23 23.58 -5.79
CA GLU A 60 -10.44 22.91 -6.31
C GLU A 60 -10.24 22.21 -7.67
N ALA A 61 -9.11 22.41 -8.34
CA ALA A 61 -8.82 21.71 -9.59
C ALA A 61 -8.73 20.21 -9.36
N ASP A 62 -9.78 19.50 -9.72
CA ASP A 62 -9.97 18.06 -9.46
C ASP A 62 -8.94 17.16 -10.17
N ASP A 63 -8.22 17.67 -11.16
CA ASP A 63 -7.33 16.88 -12.02
C ASP A 63 -5.88 16.80 -11.52
N ALA A 64 -5.51 17.51 -10.47
CA ALA A 64 -4.14 17.49 -9.96
C ALA A 64 -3.91 16.35 -8.97
N HIS A 65 -3.71 15.14 -9.47
CA HIS A 65 -3.27 13.97 -8.65
C HIS A 65 -1.76 14.04 -8.41
N LEU A 66 -1.32 14.95 -7.52
CA LEU A 66 0.10 15.13 -7.20
C LEU A 66 0.64 13.99 -6.32
N ILE A 67 -0.24 13.34 -5.55
CA ILE A 67 0.13 12.21 -4.71
C ILE A 67 -0.16 10.91 -5.47
N GLN A 68 0.90 10.16 -5.77
CA GLN A 68 0.75 8.87 -6.44
C GLN A 68 0.14 7.84 -5.49
N GLN A 69 0.64 7.77 -4.25
CA GLN A 69 0.08 6.98 -3.14
C GLN A 69 0.68 7.37 -1.80
N ILE A 70 -0.05 7.08 -0.73
CA ILE A 70 0.42 7.09 0.66
C ILE A 70 0.37 5.64 1.15
N SER A 71 1.54 5.04 1.42
CA SER A 71 1.65 3.63 1.80
C SER A 71 1.97 3.50 3.28
N LEU A 72 1.14 2.75 4.00
CA LEU A 72 1.25 2.50 5.43
C LEU A 72 1.42 1.02 5.69
N ARG A 73 2.45 0.68 6.45
CA ARG A 73 2.71 -0.69 6.84
C ARG A 73 1.80 -1.11 7.98
N VAL A 74 1.24 -2.30 7.87
CA VAL A 74 0.50 -2.98 8.92
C VAL A 74 1.27 -4.20 9.43
N GLU A 75 0.87 -4.74 10.57
CA GLU A 75 1.62 -5.78 11.27
C GLU A 75 1.37 -7.18 10.70
N SER A 76 0.16 -7.45 10.19
CA SER A 76 -0.28 -8.77 9.76
C SER A 76 -1.11 -8.77 8.48
N LEU A 77 -1.29 -9.96 7.89
CA LEU A 77 -2.22 -10.19 6.79
C LEU A 77 -3.69 -9.95 7.23
N ASP A 78 -4.00 -10.24 8.50
CA ASP A 78 -5.34 -9.99 9.04
C ASP A 78 -5.64 -8.50 9.15
N ASP A 79 -4.66 -7.66 9.41
CA ASP A 79 -4.85 -6.21 9.36
C ASP A 79 -5.18 -5.74 7.93
N VAL A 80 -4.54 -6.32 6.90
CA VAL A 80 -4.89 -6.01 5.50
C VAL A 80 -6.33 -6.43 5.20
N ARG A 81 -6.78 -7.59 5.69
CA ARG A 81 -8.16 -8.06 5.56
C ARG A 81 -9.14 -7.13 6.27
N ASP A 82 -8.80 -6.68 7.47
CA ASP A 82 -9.63 -5.75 8.24
C ASP A 82 -9.77 -4.39 7.55
N PHE A 83 -8.67 -3.82 7.03
CA PHE A 83 -8.73 -2.59 6.25
C PHE A 83 -9.59 -2.75 4.99
N LYS A 84 -9.45 -3.88 4.26
CA LYS A 84 -10.30 -4.19 3.11
C LYS A 84 -11.79 -4.22 3.50
N ARG A 85 -12.14 -4.95 4.56
CA ARG A 85 -13.51 -5.05 5.06
C ARG A 85 -14.07 -3.68 5.42
N ARG A 86 -13.35 -2.88 6.22
CA ARG A 86 -13.77 -1.54 6.65
C ARG A 86 -13.89 -0.55 5.49
N ALA A 87 -12.99 -0.62 4.50
CA ALA A 87 -13.07 0.22 3.30
C ALA A 87 -14.34 -0.08 2.49
N ILE A 88 -14.69 -1.36 2.34
CA ILE A 88 -15.95 -1.78 1.69
C ILE A 88 -17.16 -1.27 2.48
N GLU A 89 -17.18 -1.43 3.80
CA GLU A 89 -18.26 -0.97 4.68
C GLU A 89 -18.47 0.56 4.63
N LYS A 90 -17.37 1.32 4.50
CA LYS A 90 -17.39 2.78 4.34
C LYS A 90 -17.70 3.24 2.91
N GLY A 91 -17.74 2.33 1.93
CA GLY A 91 -17.98 2.65 0.52
C GLY A 91 -16.80 3.34 -0.17
N TYR A 92 -15.57 3.18 0.34
CA TYR A 92 -14.39 3.73 -0.31
C TYR A 92 -14.09 3.00 -1.62
N ALA A 93 -13.67 3.74 -2.65
CA ALA A 93 -13.31 3.16 -3.93
C ALA A 93 -12.04 2.30 -3.79
N ILE A 94 -12.12 1.05 -4.21
CA ILE A 94 -11.00 0.11 -4.17
C ILE A 94 -10.30 0.14 -5.53
N ASP A 95 -8.99 0.42 -5.52
CA ASP A 95 -8.20 0.41 -6.74
C ASP A 95 -7.71 -1.01 -7.08
N ARG A 96 -7.07 -1.69 -6.13
CA ARG A 96 -6.50 -3.03 -6.35
C ARG A 96 -6.07 -3.69 -5.04
N LEU A 97 -5.91 -5.00 -5.11
CA LEU A 97 -5.27 -5.83 -4.09
C LEU A 97 -4.26 -6.73 -4.80
N VAL A 98 -2.99 -6.60 -4.46
CA VAL A 98 -1.89 -7.26 -5.17
C VAL A 98 -0.82 -7.77 -4.22
N THR A 99 -0.08 -8.78 -4.68
CA THR A 99 1.20 -9.14 -4.08
C THR A 99 2.36 -8.59 -4.92
N HIS A 100 3.38 -8.12 -4.23
CA HIS A 100 4.70 -7.75 -4.76
C HIS A 100 5.75 -8.82 -4.45
N ALA A 101 5.34 -10.02 -4.06
CA ALA A 101 6.10 -11.07 -3.41
C ALA A 101 6.63 -10.68 -2.01
N SER A 102 7.39 -9.60 -1.87
CA SER A 102 7.87 -9.07 -0.59
C SER A 102 6.77 -8.44 0.28
N ALA A 103 5.64 -8.09 -0.30
CA ALA A 103 4.51 -7.48 0.39
C ALA A 103 3.18 -7.87 -0.26
N ILE A 104 2.11 -7.79 0.52
CA ILE A 104 0.72 -7.78 0.03
C ILE A 104 0.18 -6.40 0.30
N GLY A 105 -0.25 -5.68 -0.77
CA GLY A 105 -0.76 -4.31 -0.71
C GLY A 105 -2.23 -4.23 -1.10
N PHE A 106 -3.01 -3.56 -0.26
CA PHE A 106 -4.40 -3.19 -0.51
C PHE A 106 -4.49 -1.69 -0.79
N TYR A 107 -4.97 -1.32 -1.98
CA TYR A 107 -5.03 0.05 -2.48
C TYR A 107 -6.48 0.51 -2.58
N PHE A 108 -6.78 1.65 -1.98
CA PHE A 108 -8.09 2.26 -1.98
C PHE A 108 -7.99 3.80 -2.02
N ARG A 109 -9.14 4.48 -2.14
CA ARG A 109 -9.19 5.95 -2.15
C ARG A 109 -9.67 6.46 -0.81
N ASP A 110 -8.97 7.50 -0.30
CA ASP A 110 -9.47 8.28 0.82
C ASP A 110 -10.72 9.08 0.41
N PRO A 111 -11.41 9.75 1.34
CA PRO A 111 -12.61 10.53 1.02
C PRO A 111 -12.41 11.63 -0.03
N GLU A 112 -11.19 12.08 -0.24
CA GLU A 112 -10.83 13.10 -1.23
C GLU A 112 -10.21 12.53 -2.52
N GLY A 113 -10.23 11.20 -2.68
CA GLY A 113 -9.76 10.51 -3.88
C GLY A 113 -8.25 10.28 -3.95
N ASN A 114 -7.47 10.60 -2.90
CA ASN A 114 -6.06 10.24 -2.88
C ASN A 114 -5.89 8.74 -2.71
N ARG A 115 -4.89 8.14 -3.37
CA ARG A 115 -4.61 6.72 -3.19
C ARG A 115 -3.90 6.49 -1.87
N VAL A 116 -4.45 5.57 -1.08
CA VAL A 116 -3.85 5.03 0.14
C VAL A 116 -3.59 3.55 -0.05
N GLU A 117 -2.47 3.09 0.45
CA GLU A 117 -2.13 1.68 0.52
C GLU A 117 -1.93 1.28 1.98
N THR A 118 -2.54 0.17 2.39
CA THR A 118 -2.10 -0.57 3.56
C THR A 118 -1.41 -1.84 3.10
N PHE A 119 -0.20 -2.11 3.61
CA PHE A 119 0.57 -3.26 3.16
C PHE A 119 1.22 -4.02 4.32
N TRP A 120 1.29 -5.34 4.17
CA TRP A 120 2.00 -6.24 5.06
C TRP A 120 3.22 -6.84 4.36
N LEU A 121 4.36 -6.91 5.10
CA LEU A 121 5.60 -7.52 4.60
C LEU A 121 5.55 -9.03 4.80
N THR A 122 5.71 -9.78 3.72
CA THR A 122 5.65 -11.26 3.73
C THR A 122 6.90 -11.93 4.30
N GLY A 123 7.99 -11.17 4.47
CA GLY A 123 9.31 -11.69 4.84
C GLY A 123 10.12 -12.25 3.66
N LEU A 124 9.54 -12.33 2.46
CA LEU A 124 10.29 -12.76 1.26
C LEU A 124 11.02 -11.57 0.64
N PRO A 125 12.31 -11.72 0.28
CA PRO A 125 13.02 -10.67 -0.45
C PRO A 125 12.52 -10.60 -1.90
N SER A 126 12.22 -9.40 -2.39
CA SER A 126 11.90 -9.17 -3.80
C SER A 126 12.27 -7.75 -4.20
N TRP A 127 12.90 -7.61 -5.35
CA TRP A 127 13.28 -6.34 -5.95
C TRP A 127 12.58 -6.07 -7.28
N ALA A 128 11.78 -7.04 -7.75
CA ALA A 128 11.04 -6.92 -9.00
C ALA A 128 9.93 -5.86 -8.88
N MET A 129 9.83 -5.00 -9.89
CA MET A 129 8.71 -4.07 -10.04
C MET A 129 7.46 -4.82 -10.53
N ILE A 130 6.85 -5.59 -9.64
CA ILE A 130 5.73 -6.48 -9.91
C ILE A 130 4.53 -6.14 -9.03
N GLY A 131 3.34 -6.35 -9.56
CA GLY A 131 2.08 -6.36 -8.80
C GLY A 131 1.17 -7.38 -9.46
N VAL A 132 0.91 -8.49 -8.77
CA VAL A 132 0.04 -9.59 -9.23
C VAL A 132 -1.22 -9.60 -8.38
N PRO A 133 -2.43 -9.59 -8.98
CA PRO A 133 -3.67 -9.72 -8.23
C PRO A 133 -3.65 -10.94 -7.32
N ILE A 134 -4.13 -10.79 -6.09
CA ILE A 134 -4.19 -11.87 -5.10
C ILE A 134 -5.52 -11.85 -4.35
N ASN A 135 -6.05 -13.02 -4.04
CA ASN A 135 -7.23 -13.18 -3.18
C ASN A 135 -6.77 -13.52 -1.75
N ILE A 136 -6.94 -12.58 -0.82
CA ILE A 136 -6.58 -12.76 0.59
C ILE A 136 -7.71 -13.30 1.46
N ASP A 137 -8.90 -13.56 0.90
CA ASP A 137 -10.06 -14.09 1.65
C ASP A 137 -10.00 -15.62 1.82
N ARG A 138 -8.84 -16.23 1.55
CA ARG A 138 -8.52 -17.66 1.70
C ARG A 138 -7.65 -17.89 2.94
N PRO A 139 -7.45 -19.14 3.38
CA PRO A 139 -6.49 -19.48 4.42
C PRO A 139 -5.08 -18.94 4.15
N ASP A 140 -4.35 -18.59 5.20
CA ASP A 140 -3.02 -17.95 5.09
C ASP A 140 -2.01 -18.80 4.33
N ASP A 141 -2.03 -20.11 4.52
CA ASP A 141 -1.14 -21.03 3.83
C ASP A 141 -1.37 -21.06 2.31
N GLU A 142 -2.63 -20.94 1.85
CA GLU A 142 -2.98 -20.82 0.44
C GLU A 142 -2.55 -19.46 -0.12
N VAL A 143 -2.81 -18.36 0.60
CA VAL A 143 -2.37 -17.02 0.21
C VAL A 143 -0.85 -16.98 0.08
N MET A 144 -0.13 -17.54 1.07
CA MET A 144 1.33 -17.58 1.05
C MET A 144 1.89 -18.56 0.02
N ALA A 145 1.12 -19.56 -0.42
CA ALA A 145 1.51 -20.41 -1.55
C ALA A 145 1.53 -19.60 -2.86
N ASP A 146 0.50 -18.77 -3.09
CA ASP A 146 0.46 -17.86 -4.26
C ASP A 146 1.60 -16.83 -4.21
N VAL A 147 1.85 -16.24 -3.05
CA VAL A 147 2.96 -15.29 -2.84
C VAL A 147 4.30 -15.94 -3.15
N ARG A 148 4.54 -17.16 -2.64
CA ARG A 148 5.77 -17.92 -2.93
C ARG A 148 5.89 -18.27 -4.41
N HIS A 149 4.79 -18.60 -5.08
CA HIS A 149 4.80 -18.85 -6.52
C HIS A 149 5.24 -17.59 -7.30
N VAL A 150 4.69 -16.42 -6.97
CA VAL A 150 5.11 -15.14 -7.56
C VAL A 150 6.59 -14.88 -7.28
N TRP A 151 7.05 -15.12 -6.05
CA TRP A 151 8.46 -14.96 -5.68
C TRP A 151 9.38 -15.89 -6.47
N GLU A 152 9.04 -17.16 -6.64
CA GLU A 152 9.84 -18.12 -7.44
C GLU A 152 10.04 -17.65 -8.89
N VAL A 153 9.04 -17.00 -9.48
CA VAL A 153 9.14 -16.45 -10.83
C VAL A 153 10.08 -15.24 -10.89
N CYS A 154 10.14 -14.41 -9.85
CA CYS A 154 10.85 -13.13 -9.88
C CYS A 154 12.08 -13.05 -8.95
N LYS A 155 12.46 -14.12 -8.22
CA LYS A 155 13.52 -14.11 -7.21
C LYS A 155 14.91 -13.73 -7.74
N ASN A 156 15.15 -13.92 -9.03
CA ASN A 156 16.43 -13.62 -9.67
C ASN A 156 16.47 -12.22 -10.32
N VAL A 157 15.43 -11.41 -10.14
CA VAL A 157 15.43 -10.03 -10.64
C VAL A 157 16.34 -9.18 -9.75
N GLU A 158 17.34 -8.56 -10.36
CA GLU A 158 18.21 -7.62 -9.66
C GLU A 158 17.47 -6.33 -9.29
N MET A 159 17.90 -5.68 -8.20
CA MET A 159 17.33 -4.42 -7.74
C MET A 159 17.43 -3.34 -8.83
N GLY A 160 16.30 -2.70 -9.15
CA GLY A 160 16.23 -1.63 -10.14
C GLY A 160 16.21 -2.09 -11.59
N VAL A 161 16.29 -3.41 -11.85
CA VAL A 161 16.20 -3.95 -13.20
C VAL A 161 14.74 -4.19 -13.58
N THR A 162 14.34 -3.67 -14.73
CA THR A 162 13.02 -3.96 -15.31
C THR A 162 13.05 -5.34 -15.96
N PRO A 163 12.15 -6.25 -15.59
CA PRO A 163 12.09 -7.57 -16.21
C PRO A 163 11.85 -7.50 -17.74
N GLU A 164 12.64 -8.26 -18.49
CA GLU A 164 12.55 -8.37 -19.94
C GLU A 164 12.40 -9.84 -20.39
N GLY A 165 12.13 -10.06 -21.66
CA GLY A 165 12.08 -11.37 -22.29
C GLY A 165 11.08 -12.33 -21.63
N GLU A 166 11.53 -13.57 -21.38
CA GLU A 166 10.71 -14.64 -20.80
C GLU A 166 10.18 -14.28 -19.39
N LEU A 167 10.96 -13.57 -18.58
CA LEU A 167 10.53 -13.14 -17.25
C LEU A 167 9.40 -12.12 -17.31
N LYS A 168 9.47 -11.17 -18.25
CA LYS A 168 8.38 -10.20 -18.48
C LYS A 168 7.09 -10.91 -18.89
N GLU A 169 7.19 -11.92 -19.75
CA GLU A 169 6.06 -12.73 -20.20
C GLU A 169 5.49 -13.59 -19.05
N ALA A 170 6.34 -14.18 -18.21
CA ALA A 170 5.91 -14.93 -17.04
C ALA A 170 5.14 -14.03 -16.05
N ILE A 171 5.65 -12.83 -15.78
CA ILE A 171 4.97 -11.83 -14.92
C ILE A 171 3.63 -11.41 -15.53
N ARG A 172 3.55 -11.22 -16.85
CA ARG A 172 2.29 -10.92 -17.53
C ARG A 172 1.26 -12.04 -17.32
N LYS A 173 1.67 -13.30 -17.49
CA LYS A 173 0.80 -14.46 -17.26
C LYS A 173 0.30 -14.53 -15.80
N LEU A 174 1.18 -14.30 -14.84
CA LEU A 174 0.77 -14.22 -13.41
C LEU A 174 -0.31 -13.15 -13.19
N ARG A 175 -0.15 -11.96 -13.78
CA ARG A 175 -1.13 -10.87 -13.67
C ARG A 175 -2.49 -11.22 -14.29
N GLU A 176 -2.50 -12.07 -15.28
CA GLU A 176 -3.70 -12.55 -16.00
C GLU A 176 -4.29 -13.82 -15.38
N GLY A 177 -3.70 -14.33 -14.28
CA GLY A 177 -4.13 -15.57 -13.62
C GLY A 177 -3.86 -16.83 -14.46
N GLN A 178 -2.91 -16.74 -15.41
CA GLN A 178 -2.54 -17.87 -16.26
C GLN A 178 -1.43 -18.71 -15.61
N PRO A 179 -1.40 -20.03 -15.82
CA PRO A 179 -0.34 -20.87 -15.27
C PRO A 179 1.02 -20.49 -15.88
N VAL A 180 2.00 -20.32 -15.00
CA VAL A 180 3.41 -20.13 -15.37
C VAL A 180 4.12 -21.45 -15.15
N ALA A 181 4.83 -21.95 -16.16
CA ALA A 181 5.65 -23.14 -16.02
C ALA A 181 6.71 -22.89 -14.93
N SER A 182 6.83 -23.80 -13.97
CA SER A 182 7.92 -23.76 -12.99
C SER A 182 9.25 -23.78 -13.76
N ALA A 183 10.14 -22.83 -13.47
CA ALA A 183 11.49 -22.88 -14.01
C ALA A 183 12.14 -24.19 -13.53
N THR A 184 12.24 -25.16 -14.41
CA THR A 184 13.03 -26.37 -14.20
C THR A 184 14.48 -25.91 -14.09
N THR A 185 15.01 -25.97 -12.88
CA THR A 185 16.45 -25.87 -12.63
C THR A 185 17.14 -27.01 -13.39
N SER A 186 17.85 -26.67 -14.46
CA SER A 186 18.87 -27.54 -15.07
C SER A 186 20.16 -27.37 -14.33
#